data_f7ad5a75c17f7b46b8cf9c0f1b8e27ec
#
_entry.id   f7ad5a75c17f7b46b8cf9c0f1b8e27ec
#
_cell.length_a   1.000
_cell.length_b   1.000
_cell.length_c   1.000
_cell.angle_alpha   90.00
_cell.angle_beta   90.00
_cell.angle_gamma   90.00
#
_symmetry.space_group_name_H-M   'P 1'
#
loop_
_entity.id
_entity.type
_entity.pdbx_description
1 polymer ?
#
loop_
_entity_poly.entity_id
_entity_poly.type
_entity_poly.pdbx_seq_one_letter_code
_entity_poly.pdbx_strand_id
1 'polypeptide(L)' 'MENEQLRAIAGLFRETHGSDAFLDALMRARSLCGNGEFQTGALWNRIAEEISMIETDMALKQCLERQDAA' A
#
# COMPACT_ATOMS: atom_id res chain seq x y z
N MET A 1 -0.27 7.53 -14.31
CA MET A 1 -1.36 6.86 -13.58
C MET A 1 -1.86 7.79 -12.48
N GLU A 2 -3.16 7.95 -12.38
CA GLU A 2 -3.75 8.85 -11.40
C GLU A 2 -3.76 8.23 -10.00
N ASN A 3 -3.79 9.08 -8.97
CA ASN A 3 -3.77 8.63 -7.58
C ASN A 3 -4.93 7.70 -7.23
N GLU A 4 -6.11 7.96 -7.80
CA GLU A 4 -7.30 7.12 -7.58
C GLU A 4 -7.09 5.69 -8.08
N GLN A 5 -6.46 5.55 -9.25
CA GLN A 5 -6.15 4.24 -9.81
C GLN A 5 -5.14 3.49 -8.94
N LEU A 6 -4.11 4.20 -8.48
CA LEU A 6 -3.11 3.62 -7.59
C LEU A 6 -3.74 3.15 -6.28
N ARG A 7 -4.65 3.95 -5.73
CA ARG A 7 -5.33 3.59 -4.49
C ARG A 7 -6.23 2.37 -4.68
N ALA A 8 -6.93 2.28 -5.81
CA ALA A 8 -7.75 1.11 -6.13
C ALA A 8 -6.92 -0.16 -6.26
N ILE A 9 -5.78 -0.07 -6.95
CA ILE A 9 -4.86 -1.20 -7.10
C ILE A 9 -4.29 -1.60 -5.75
N ALA A 10 -3.90 -0.63 -4.93
CA ALA A 10 -3.37 -0.87 -3.59
C ALA A 10 -4.40 -1.57 -2.71
N GLY A 11 -5.66 -1.15 -2.78
CA GLY A 11 -6.75 -1.76 -2.03
C GLY A 11 -6.97 -3.22 -2.41
N LEU A 12 -6.99 -3.51 -3.72
CA LEU A 12 -7.13 -4.88 -4.22
C LEU A 12 -5.95 -5.75 -3.81
N PHE A 13 -4.74 -5.21 -3.91
CA PHE A 13 -3.53 -5.94 -3.54
C PHE A 13 -3.54 -6.24 -2.04
N ARG A 14 -3.99 -5.29 -1.23
CA ARG A 14 -4.10 -5.48 0.21
C ARG A 14 -5.13 -6.56 0.56
N GLU A 15 -6.27 -6.58 -0.13
CA GLU A 15 -7.29 -7.62 0.09
C GLU A 15 -6.76 -9.02 -0.25
N THR A 16 -5.95 -9.11 -1.31
CA THR A 16 -5.41 -10.39 -1.76
C THR A 16 -4.29 -10.91 -0.84
N HIS A 17 -3.41 -10.02 -0.39
CA HIS A 17 -2.20 -10.39 0.36
C HIS A 17 -2.31 -10.14 1.87
N GLY A 18 -3.32 -9.42 2.31
CA GLY A 18 -3.54 -9.17 3.73
C GLY A 18 -2.44 -8.32 4.36
N SER A 19 -1.97 -8.71 5.54
CA SER A 19 -0.98 -7.95 6.30
C SER A 19 0.40 -7.90 5.64
N ASP A 20 0.67 -8.79 4.68
CA ASP A 20 1.94 -8.82 3.97
C ASP A 20 1.97 -7.95 2.72
N ALA A 21 0.86 -7.29 2.40
CA ALA A 21 0.72 -6.54 1.16
C ALA A 21 1.78 -5.44 1.00
N PHE A 22 2.02 -4.67 2.05
CA PHE A 22 3.02 -3.59 2.01
C PHE A 22 4.41 -4.13 1.71
N LEU A 23 4.83 -5.14 2.45
CA LEU A 23 6.15 -5.74 2.28
C LEU A 23 6.30 -6.37 0.91
N ASP A 24 5.27 -7.09 0.46
CA ASP A 24 5.25 -7.74 -0.84
C ASP A 24 5.42 -6.72 -1.97
N ALA A 25 4.66 -5.63 -1.91
CA ALA A 25 4.77 -4.55 -2.90
C ALA A 25 6.16 -3.92 -2.90
N LEU A 26 6.73 -3.69 -1.71
CA LEU A 26 8.05 -3.10 -1.57
C LEU A 26 9.13 -4.02 -2.13
N MET A 27 9.03 -5.32 -1.89
CA MET A 27 9.97 -6.31 -2.44
C MET A 27 9.91 -6.37 -3.96
N ARG A 28 8.71 -6.29 -4.53
CA ARG A 28 8.55 -6.23 -5.99
C ARG A 28 9.19 -4.99 -6.57
N ALA A 29 9.02 -3.84 -5.90
CA ALA A 29 9.64 -2.59 -6.31
C ALA A 29 11.17 -2.70 -6.34
N ARG A 30 11.74 -3.27 -5.31
CA ARG A 30 13.20 -3.45 -5.21
C ARG A 30 13.73 -4.39 -6.29
N SER A 31 13.03 -5.50 -6.51
CA SER A 31 13.43 -6.48 -7.52
C SER A 31 13.43 -5.87 -8.93
N LEU A 32 12.38 -5.11 -9.25
CA LEU A 32 12.27 -4.45 -10.54
C LEU A 32 13.36 -3.40 -10.74
N CYS A 33 13.62 -2.60 -9.73
CA CYS A 33 14.70 -1.61 -9.79
C CYS A 33 16.06 -2.28 -9.96
N GLY A 34 16.28 -3.40 -9.27
CA GLY A 34 17.51 -4.17 -9.39
C GLY A 34 17.72 -4.75 -10.79
N ASN A 35 16.64 -5.00 -11.52
CA ASN A 35 16.67 -5.49 -12.90
C ASN A 35 16.71 -4.37 -13.94
N GLY A 36 16.74 -3.11 -13.51
CA GLY A 36 16.77 -1.96 -14.42
C GLY A 36 15.40 -1.47 -14.85
N GLU A 37 14.32 -2.06 -14.35
CA GLU A 37 12.95 -1.66 -14.68
C GLU A 37 12.48 -0.58 -13.72
N PHE A 38 13.07 0.61 -13.84
CA PHE A 38 12.88 1.68 -12.87
C PHE A 38 11.46 2.26 -12.87
N GLN A 39 10.81 2.34 -14.04
CA GLN A 39 9.46 2.88 -14.12
C GLN A 39 8.45 1.98 -13.41
N THR A 40 8.53 0.68 -13.68
CA THR A 40 7.65 -0.29 -13.04
C THR A 40 7.96 -0.42 -11.56
N GLY A 41 9.25 -0.39 -11.21
CA GLY A 41 9.68 -0.40 -9.81
C GLY A 41 9.15 0.80 -9.03
N ALA A 42 9.20 1.99 -9.63
CA ALA A 42 8.67 3.20 -9.03
C ALA A 42 7.15 3.11 -8.83
N LEU A 43 6.45 2.50 -9.78
CA LEU A 43 5.01 2.27 -9.66
C LEU A 43 4.69 1.39 -8.46
N TRP A 44 5.39 0.28 -8.29
CA TRP A 44 5.20 -0.62 -7.15
C TRP A 44 5.54 0.05 -5.83
N ASN A 45 6.56 0.93 -5.83
CA ASN A 45 6.91 1.70 -4.65
C ASN A 45 5.75 2.62 -4.23
N ARG A 46 5.10 3.26 -5.20
CA ARG A 46 3.93 4.09 -4.93
C ARG A 46 2.74 3.27 -4.46
N ILE A 47 2.56 2.07 -4.99
CA ILE A 47 1.52 1.16 -4.51
C ILE A 47 1.77 0.81 -3.04
N ALA A 48 3.02 0.53 -2.67
CA ALA A 48 3.38 0.27 -1.28
C ALA A 48 3.07 1.46 -0.38
N GLU A 49 3.37 2.68 -0.82
CA GLU A 49 3.05 3.89 -0.08
C GLU A 49 1.54 4.04 0.13
N GLU A 50 0.74 3.77 -0.89
CA GLU A 50 -0.72 3.84 -0.78
C GLU A 50 -1.26 2.80 0.19
N ILE A 51 -0.70 1.59 0.18
CA ILE A 51 -1.07 0.54 1.14
C ILE A 51 -0.80 1.02 2.57
N SER A 52 0.36 1.61 2.80
CA SER A 52 0.74 2.16 4.10
C SER A 52 -0.23 3.24 4.56
N MET A 53 -0.65 4.12 3.65
CA MET A 53 -1.62 5.16 3.96
C MET A 53 -2.99 4.59 4.32
N ILE A 54 -3.45 3.58 3.59
CA ILE A 54 -4.71 2.90 3.88
C ILE A 54 -4.67 2.28 5.28
N GLU A 55 -3.59 1.58 5.61
CA GLU A 55 -3.44 0.94 6.91
C GLU A 55 -3.39 1.96 8.05
N THR A 56 -2.72 3.08 7.83
CA THR A 56 -2.64 4.18 8.80
C THR A 56 -4.03 4.77 9.04
N ASP A 57 -4.79 5.03 7.98
CA ASP A 57 -6.14 5.56 8.08
C ASP A 57 -7.06 4.62 8.85
N MET A 58 -6.96 3.32 8.60
CA MET A 58 -7.76 2.32 9.31
C MET A 58 -7.38 2.26 10.79
N ALA A 59 -6.10 2.33 11.11
CA ALA A 59 -5.63 2.33 12.49
C ALA A 59 -6.13 3.57 13.24
N LEU A 60 -6.08 4.74 12.61
CA LEU A 60 -6.59 5.97 13.19
C LEU A 60 -8.09 5.90 13.44
N LYS A 61 -8.84 5.35 12.49
CA LYS A 61 -10.28 5.19 12.62
C LYS A 61 -10.64 4.31 13.80
N GLN A 62 -9.94 3.19 13.94
CA GLN A 62 -10.15 2.29 15.07
C GLN A 62 -9.81 2.95 16.39
N CYS A 63 -8.75 3.74 16.42
CA CYS A 63 -8.33 4.47 17.62
C CYS A 63 -9.40 5.48 18.05
N LEU A 64 -9.95 6.23 17.08
CA LEU A 64 -11.02 7.20 17.35
C LEU A 64 -12.30 6.53 17.83
N GLU A 65 -12.65 5.40 17.23
CA GLU A 65 -13.85 4.64 17.64
C GLU A 65 -13.72 4.14 19.07
N ARG A 66 -12.51 3.71 19.47
CA ARG A 66 -12.25 3.26 20.84
C ARG A 66 -12.39 4.40 21.85
N GLN A 67 -11.95 5.60 21.49
CA GLN A 67 -12.09 6.77 22.37
C GLN A 67 -13.56 7.16 22.56
N ASP A 68 -14.35 7.06 21.50
CA ASP A 68 -15.78 7.36 21.58
C ASP A 68 -16.54 6.33 22.40
N ALA A 69 -16.07 5.10 22.44
CA ALA A 69 -16.70 4.02 23.20
C ALA A 69 -16.43 4.10 24.71
N ALA A 70 -15.47 4.90 25.09
CA ALA A 70 -15.16 5.13 26.51
C ALA A 70 -16.04 6.22 27.08
#